data_3ca4c4e899b51826b46250e06c75bc5c
#
_entry.id   3ca4c4e899b51826b46250e06c75bc5c
#
_cell.length_a   1.000
_cell.length_b   1.000
_cell.length_c   1.000
_cell.angle_alpha   90.00
_cell.angle_beta   90.00
_cell.angle_gamma   90.00
#
_symmetry.space_group_name_H-M   'P 1'
#
loop_
_entity.id
_entity.type
_entity.pdbx_description
1 polymer ?
#
loop_
_entity_poly.entity_id
_entity_poly.type
_entity_poly.pdbx_seq_one_letter_code
_entity_poly.pdbx_strand_id
1 'polypeptide(L)'
;MKISNFWKSSASFSLLTLVSRVFGYVRDLIFTNYLGAGSIHDIFVVIFKIPNVFRSFFGEGALSQSLTPSIIEARAKTNKFLNQVFTILFISLVLFVFIVEIFPQFFVNIFAPGFSANDQKFDEAVGFLRLVFPYILLSLIHI
;
A
#
# COMPACT_ATOMS: atom_id res chain seq x y z
N MET A 1 5.65 17.83 -33.36
CA MET A 1 6.18 17.17 -32.14
C MET A 1 7.08 16.02 -32.58
N LYS A 2 8.38 16.06 -32.29
CA LYS A 2 9.36 15.18 -32.94
C LYS A 2 9.25 13.76 -32.38
N ILE A 3 8.93 12.79 -33.22
CA ILE A 3 8.84 11.36 -32.94
C ILE A 3 10.09 10.85 -32.16
N SER A 4 11.26 11.41 -32.44
CA SER A 4 12.53 11.07 -31.74
C SER A 4 12.50 11.39 -30.23
N ASN A 5 11.77 12.43 -29.78
CA ASN A 5 11.70 12.76 -28.35
C ASN A 5 10.75 11.83 -27.60
N PHE A 6 9.70 11.34 -28.26
CA PHE A 6 8.80 10.34 -27.71
C PHE A 6 9.55 9.01 -27.43
N TRP A 7 10.29 8.51 -28.41
CA TRP A 7 11.07 7.29 -28.25
C TRP A 7 12.15 7.39 -27.16
N LYS A 8 12.84 8.53 -27.08
CA LYS A 8 13.84 8.79 -26.03
C LYS A 8 13.19 8.81 -24.64
N SER A 9 12.06 9.48 -24.50
CA SER A 9 11.33 9.57 -23.23
C SER A 9 10.81 8.19 -22.79
N SER A 10 10.24 7.42 -23.73
CA SER A 10 9.76 6.05 -23.44
C SER A 10 10.90 5.11 -23.07
N ALA A 11 12.03 5.19 -23.78
CA ALA A 11 13.21 4.38 -23.48
C ALA A 11 13.80 4.72 -22.11
N SER A 12 13.90 6.01 -21.76
CA SER A 12 14.36 6.44 -20.43
C SER A 12 13.44 5.96 -19.32
N PHE A 13 12.12 6.05 -19.51
CA PHE A 13 11.14 5.55 -18.55
C PHE A 13 11.27 4.03 -18.35
N SER A 14 11.38 3.28 -19.45
CA SER A 14 11.53 1.82 -19.39
C SER A 14 12.84 1.42 -18.70
N LEU A 15 13.95 2.12 -18.99
CA LEU A 15 15.24 1.88 -18.36
C LEU A 15 15.17 2.13 -16.84
N LEU A 16 14.61 3.26 -16.42
CA LEU A 16 14.46 3.59 -15.00
C LEU A 16 13.56 2.59 -14.27
N THR A 17 12.50 2.13 -14.93
CA THR A 17 11.62 1.10 -14.39
C THR A 17 12.35 -0.23 -14.24
N LEU A 18 13.18 -0.61 -15.20
CA LEU A 18 13.99 -1.83 -15.15
C LEU A 18 15.01 -1.76 -14.02
N VAL A 19 15.71 -0.64 -13.89
CA VAL A 19 16.67 -0.39 -12.80
C VAL A 19 15.96 -0.49 -11.43
N SER A 20 14.80 0.14 -11.28
CA SER A 20 14.01 0.06 -10.04
C SER A 20 13.60 -1.39 -9.70
N ARG A 21 13.21 -2.17 -10.70
CA ARG A 21 12.87 -3.60 -10.49
C ARG A 21 14.07 -4.43 -10.08
N VAL A 22 15.26 -4.17 -10.68
CA VAL A 22 16.50 -4.85 -10.29
C VAL A 22 16.86 -4.53 -8.84
N PHE A 23 16.77 -3.27 -8.41
CA PHE A 23 17.00 -2.91 -7.00
C PHE A 23 15.96 -3.55 -6.07
N GLY A 24 14.69 -3.63 -6.49
CA GLY A 24 13.66 -4.36 -5.73
C GLY A 24 14.02 -5.84 -5.57
N TYR A 25 14.47 -6.50 -6.62
CA TYR A 25 14.90 -7.88 -6.58
C TYR A 25 16.12 -8.09 -5.68
N VAL A 26 17.15 -7.23 -5.79
CA VAL A 26 18.33 -7.28 -4.92
C VAL A 26 17.94 -7.09 -3.45
N ARG A 27 17.05 -6.16 -3.16
CA ARG A 27 16.49 -5.98 -1.81
C ARG A 27 15.86 -7.28 -1.31
N ASP A 28 15.01 -7.93 -2.11
CA ASP A 28 14.31 -9.14 -1.72
C ASP A 28 15.27 -10.32 -1.50
N LEU A 29 16.33 -10.43 -2.33
CA LEU A 29 17.41 -11.41 -2.12
C LEU A 29 18.15 -11.17 -0.80
N ILE A 30 18.47 -9.92 -0.49
CA ILE A 30 19.14 -9.58 0.77
C ILE A 30 18.23 -9.94 1.96
N PHE A 31 16.97 -9.56 1.91
CA PHE A 31 16.00 -9.88 2.95
C PHE A 31 15.87 -11.39 3.15
N THR A 32 15.73 -12.16 2.07
CA THR A 32 15.63 -13.62 2.13
C THR A 32 16.90 -14.26 2.69
N ASN A 33 18.06 -13.70 2.38
CA ASN A 33 19.34 -14.23 2.85
C ASN A 33 19.57 -13.96 4.35
N TYR A 34 19.15 -12.77 4.85
CA TYR A 34 19.27 -12.39 6.26
C TYR A 34 18.21 -13.01 7.16
N LEU A 35 16.97 -13.05 6.74
CA LEU A 35 15.83 -13.59 7.51
C LEU A 35 15.70 -15.11 7.35
N GLY A 36 16.34 -15.68 6.31
CA GLY A 36 16.21 -17.10 5.97
C GLY A 36 14.81 -17.48 5.50
N ALA A 37 14.61 -18.75 5.20
CA ALA A 37 13.28 -19.34 4.92
C ALA A 37 12.58 -19.70 6.23
N GLY A 38 12.47 -18.74 7.16
CA GLY A 38 11.93 -18.94 8.49
C GLY A 38 10.52 -18.39 8.67
N SER A 39 9.91 -18.73 9.79
CA SER A 39 8.57 -18.26 10.20
C SER A 39 8.43 -16.74 10.14
N ILE A 40 9.45 -16.02 10.57
CA ILE A 40 9.47 -14.54 10.62
C ILE A 40 9.39 -13.94 9.21
N HIS A 41 10.10 -14.53 8.24
CA HIS A 41 10.06 -14.08 6.84
C HIS A 41 8.66 -14.27 6.24
N ASP A 42 8.05 -15.43 6.46
CA ASP A 42 6.69 -15.72 6.01
C ASP A 42 5.68 -14.72 6.58
N ILE A 43 5.78 -14.45 7.90
CA ILE A 43 4.91 -13.48 8.58
C ILE A 43 5.09 -12.10 7.96
N PHE A 44 6.33 -11.64 7.78
CA PHE A 44 6.61 -10.35 7.20
C PHE A 44 6.00 -10.22 5.79
N VAL A 45 6.26 -11.19 4.91
CA VAL A 45 5.80 -11.13 3.51
C VAL A 45 4.27 -11.15 3.42
N VAL A 46 3.60 -11.99 4.21
CA VAL A 46 2.15 -12.14 4.17
C VAL A 46 1.46 -10.93 4.81
N ILE A 47 1.89 -10.54 6.00
CA ILE A 47 1.26 -9.46 6.76
C ILE A 47 1.49 -8.10 6.09
N PHE A 48 2.66 -7.86 5.50
CA PHE A 48 2.93 -6.62 4.78
C PHE A 48 2.07 -6.46 3.50
N LYS A 49 1.58 -7.56 2.94
CA LYS A 49 0.63 -7.50 1.81
C LYS A 49 -0.72 -6.91 2.20
N ILE A 50 -1.17 -7.11 3.44
CA ILE A 50 -2.48 -6.64 3.90
C ILE A 50 -2.61 -5.11 3.77
N PRO A 51 -1.76 -4.29 4.40
CA PRO A 51 -1.82 -2.85 4.23
C PRO A 51 -1.58 -2.39 2.78
N ASN A 52 -0.75 -3.10 2.02
CA ASN A 52 -0.51 -2.76 0.62
C ASN A 52 -1.74 -2.96 -0.27
N VAL A 53 -2.53 -4.01 -0.06
CA VAL A 53 -3.80 -4.22 -0.78
C VAL A 53 -4.76 -3.06 -0.49
N PHE A 54 -4.92 -2.69 0.78
CA PHE A 54 -5.78 -1.57 1.16
C PHE A 54 -5.23 -0.23 0.66
N ARG A 55 -3.92 -0.03 0.68
CA ARG A 55 -3.29 1.16 0.10
C ARG A 55 -3.59 1.29 -1.39
N SER A 56 -3.47 0.22 -2.14
CA SER A 56 -3.78 0.22 -3.58
C SER A 56 -5.26 0.50 -3.83
N PHE A 57 -6.14 -0.05 -3.00
CA PHE A 57 -7.58 0.18 -3.11
C PHE A 57 -7.95 1.65 -2.83
N PHE A 58 -7.44 2.22 -1.74
CA PHE A 58 -7.75 3.59 -1.34
C PHE A 58 -6.96 4.64 -2.12
N GLY A 59 -5.68 4.38 -2.46
CA GLY A 59 -4.78 5.36 -3.05
C GLY A 59 -4.77 5.40 -4.57
N GLU A 60 -4.72 4.25 -5.20
CA GLU A 60 -4.44 4.17 -6.64
C GLU A 60 -5.69 3.87 -7.50
N GLY A 61 -6.70 3.23 -6.93
CA GLY A 61 -7.83 2.70 -7.68
C GLY A 61 -9.05 3.64 -7.73
N ALA A 62 -9.87 3.59 -6.69
CA ALA A 62 -11.17 4.25 -6.70
C ALA A 62 -11.09 5.78 -6.69
N LEU A 63 -10.06 6.35 -6.05
CA LEU A 63 -9.92 7.78 -5.86
C LEU A 63 -9.39 8.52 -7.06
N SER A 64 -8.29 8.06 -7.64
CA SER A 64 -7.70 8.75 -8.80
C SER A 64 -8.63 8.74 -10.01
N GLN A 65 -9.39 7.65 -10.19
CA GLN A 65 -10.34 7.56 -11.31
C GLN A 65 -11.59 8.43 -11.13
N SER A 66 -12.08 8.59 -9.90
CA SER A 66 -13.26 9.39 -9.62
C SER A 66 -12.97 10.88 -9.40
N LEU A 67 -11.80 11.21 -8.84
CA LEU A 67 -11.42 12.59 -8.57
C LEU A 67 -11.06 13.39 -9.83
N THR A 68 -10.37 12.77 -10.78
CA THR A 68 -9.92 13.46 -11.99
C THR A 68 -11.04 14.16 -12.78
N PRO A 69 -12.16 13.48 -13.13
CA PRO A 69 -13.26 14.15 -13.81
C PRO A 69 -13.95 15.19 -12.92
N SER A 70 -14.13 14.91 -11.64
CA SER A 70 -14.79 15.80 -10.69
C SER A 70 -14.02 17.11 -10.46
N ILE A 71 -12.68 17.08 -10.48
CA ILE A 71 -11.84 18.27 -10.39
C ILE A 71 -11.97 19.14 -11.63
N ILE A 72 -12.07 18.52 -12.80
CA ILE A 72 -12.24 19.24 -14.08
C ILE A 72 -13.58 19.97 -14.12
N GLU A 73 -14.63 19.36 -13.60
CA GLU A 73 -15.98 19.96 -13.54
C GLU A 73 -16.10 21.08 -12.47
N ALA A 74 -15.39 20.95 -11.35
CA ALA A 74 -15.51 21.86 -10.21
C ALA A 74 -14.88 23.24 -10.43
N ARG A 75 -14.13 23.48 -11.49
CA ARG A 75 -13.39 24.70 -11.92
C ARG A 75 -13.18 25.84 -10.90
N ALA A 76 -14.26 26.45 -10.41
CA ALA A 76 -14.20 27.63 -9.52
C ALA A 76 -14.18 27.30 -8.01
N LYS A 77 -14.53 26.07 -7.61
CA LYS A 77 -14.61 25.62 -6.20
C LYS A 77 -13.67 24.47 -5.87
N THR A 78 -12.66 24.25 -6.72
CA THR A 78 -11.75 23.10 -6.67
C THR A 78 -11.10 22.93 -5.29
N ASN A 79 -10.59 23.98 -4.68
CA ASN A 79 -9.91 23.89 -3.39
C ASN A 79 -10.84 23.47 -2.25
N LYS A 80 -12.08 23.97 -2.24
CA LYS A 80 -13.07 23.60 -1.22
C LYS A 80 -13.51 22.14 -1.39
N PHE A 81 -13.72 21.73 -2.62
CA PHE A 81 -14.05 20.35 -2.97
C PHE A 81 -12.93 19.39 -2.59
N LEU A 82 -11.68 19.69 -2.95
CA LEU A 82 -10.51 18.87 -2.60
C LEU A 82 -10.35 18.72 -1.09
N ASN A 83 -10.49 19.82 -0.33
CA ASN A 83 -10.42 19.75 1.12
C ASN A 83 -11.52 18.87 1.73
N GLN A 84 -12.73 18.93 1.22
CA GLN A 84 -13.82 18.08 1.69
C GLN A 84 -13.56 16.61 1.40
N VAL A 85 -13.16 16.29 0.18
CA VAL A 85 -12.84 14.91 -0.22
C VAL A 85 -11.67 14.37 0.61
N PHE A 86 -10.59 15.15 0.74
CA PHE A 86 -9.45 14.76 1.55
C PHE A 86 -9.83 14.50 3.02
N THR A 87 -10.67 15.39 3.60
CA THR A 87 -11.13 15.23 4.99
C THR A 87 -11.93 13.95 5.17
N ILE A 88 -12.89 13.69 4.28
CA ILE A 88 -13.72 12.47 4.33
C ILE A 88 -12.84 11.21 4.22
N LEU A 89 -11.91 11.22 3.29
CA LEU A 89 -10.98 10.12 3.10
C LEU A 89 -10.09 9.89 4.30
N PHE A 90 -9.51 10.95 4.83
CA PHE A 90 -8.65 10.88 6.00
C PHE A 90 -9.41 10.31 7.21
N ILE A 91 -10.61 10.82 7.47
CA ILE A 91 -11.45 10.33 8.58
C ILE A 91 -11.85 8.86 8.35
N SER A 92 -12.24 8.50 7.14
CA SER A 92 -12.59 7.10 6.79
C SER A 92 -11.41 6.16 6.98
N LEU A 93 -10.21 6.59 6.56
CA LEU A 93 -9.01 5.80 6.68
C LEU A 93 -8.55 5.66 8.15
N VAL A 94 -8.61 6.73 8.92
CA VAL A 94 -8.34 6.70 10.37
C VAL A 94 -9.28 5.75 11.07
N LEU A 95 -10.58 5.83 10.78
CA LEU A 95 -11.58 4.92 11.35
C LEU A 95 -11.28 3.47 10.98
N PHE A 96 -10.92 3.22 9.72
CA PHE A 96 -10.58 1.89 9.25
C PHE A 96 -9.33 1.34 9.93
N VAL A 97 -8.26 2.13 10.06
CA VAL A 97 -7.06 1.74 10.81
C VAL A 97 -7.41 1.41 12.25
N PHE A 98 -8.27 2.20 12.88
CA PHE A 98 -8.71 1.97 14.26
C PHE A 98 -9.47 0.64 14.41
N ILE A 99 -10.32 0.29 13.45
CA ILE A 99 -11.03 -1.01 13.42
C ILE A 99 -10.02 -2.17 13.32
N VAL A 100 -9.02 -2.06 12.45
CA VAL A 100 -8.00 -3.11 12.31
C VAL A 100 -7.14 -3.23 13.56
N GLU A 101 -6.80 -2.12 14.23
CA GLU A 101 -6.06 -2.13 15.50
C GLU A 101 -6.84 -2.79 16.65
N ILE A 102 -8.16 -2.63 16.68
CA ILE A 102 -9.02 -3.28 17.69
C ILE A 102 -9.17 -4.77 17.39
N PHE A 103 -9.36 -5.13 16.13
CA PHE A 103 -9.64 -6.51 15.70
C PHE A 103 -8.57 -7.10 14.75
N PRO A 104 -7.28 -7.05 15.08
CA PRO A 104 -6.23 -7.50 14.17
C PRO A 104 -6.30 -9.01 13.92
N GLN A 105 -6.72 -9.80 14.91
CA GLN A 105 -6.89 -11.24 14.81
C GLN A 105 -7.88 -11.63 13.70
N PHE A 106 -8.96 -10.87 13.56
CA PHE A 106 -9.94 -11.09 12.50
C PHE A 106 -9.32 -10.93 11.11
N PHE A 107 -8.50 -9.88 10.93
CA PHE A 107 -7.82 -9.63 9.66
C PHE A 107 -6.75 -10.66 9.36
N VAL A 108 -5.96 -11.07 10.36
CA VAL A 108 -4.98 -12.15 10.20
C VAL A 108 -5.66 -13.46 9.81
N ASN A 109 -6.78 -13.82 10.43
CA ASN A 109 -7.53 -15.03 10.08
C ASN A 109 -8.06 -15.01 8.64
N ILE A 110 -8.50 -13.87 8.14
CA ILE A 110 -9.01 -13.75 6.76
C ILE A 110 -7.87 -13.82 5.73
N PHE A 111 -6.78 -13.09 5.97
CA PHE A 111 -5.71 -12.93 4.99
C PHE A 111 -4.60 -13.98 5.11
N ALA A 112 -4.45 -14.60 6.27
CA ALA A 112 -3.44 -15.61 6.57
C ALA A 112 -4.01 -16.80 7.36
N PRO A 113 -5.04 -17.51 6.85
CA PRO A 113 -5.68 -18.60 7.58
C PRO A 113 -4.72 -19.73 7.96
N GLY A 114 -3.63 -19.91 7.19
CA GLY A 114 -2.60 -20.90 7.50
C GLY A 114 -1.78 -20.64 8.77
N PHE A 115 -1.84 -19.42 9.32
CA PHE A 115 -1.12 -19.11 10.56
C PHE A 115 -1.89 -19.51 11.81
N SER A 116 -3.22 -19.67 11.72
CA SER A 116 -4.06 -20.12 12.84
C SER A 116 -3.77 -21.55 13.32
N ALA A 117 -3.03 -22.33 12.54
CA ALA A 117 -2.59 -23.68 12.95
C ALA A 117 -1.41 -23.67 13.96
N ASN A 118 -0.77 -22.52 14.17
CA ASN A 118 0.35 -22.38 15.09
C ASN A 118 0.15 -21.08 15.90
N ASP A 119 -0.20 -21.21 17.17
CA ASP A 119 -0.52 -20.09 18.06
C ASP A 119 0.58 -19.05 18.14
N GLN A 120 1.84 -19.49 18.24
CA GLN A 120 2.98 -18.57 18.31
C GLN A 120 3.11 -17.76 17.02
N LYS A 121 3.02 -18.40 15.85
CA LYS A 121 3.09 -17.75 14.54
C LYS A 121 1.93 -16.78 14.33
N PHE A 122 0.76 -17.12 14.83
CA PHE A 122 -0.43 -16.28 14.79
C PHE A 122 -0.27 -15.01 15.64
N ASP A 123 0.19 -15.14 16.88
CA ASP A 123 0.40 -14.02 17.80
C ASP A 123 1.49 -13.06 17.28
N GLU A 124 2.58 -13.58 16.74
CA GLU A 124 3.61 -12.79 16.07
C GLU A 124 3.04 -12.03 14.86
N ALA A 125 2.21 -12.69 14.05
CA ALA A 125 1.56 -12.08 12.90
C ALA A 125 0.61 -10.95 13.30
N VAL A 126 -0.17 -11.14 14.37
CA VAL A 126 -1.06 -10.12 14.95
C VAL A 126 -0.26 -8.91 15.44
N GLY A 127 0.83 -9.15 16.17
CA GLY A 127 1.73 -8.09 16.64
C GLY A 127 2.36 -7.31 15.47
N PHE A 128 2.78 -8.02 14.44
CA PHE A 128 3.35 -7.41 13.24
C PHE A 128 2.33 -6.57 12.45
N LEU A 129 1.08 -7.06 12.36
CA LEU A 129 0.01 -6.31 11.70
C LEU A 129 -0.24 -4.98 12.39
N ARG A 130 -0.36 -4.97 13.71
CA ARG A 130 -0.52 -3.73 14.50
C ARG A 130 0.60 -2.73 14.26
N LEU A 131 1.84 -3.19 14.17
CA LEU A 131 2.98 -2.31 13.94
C LEU A 131 2.96 -1.69 12.54
N VAL A 132 2.59 -2.49 11.53
CA VAL A 132 2.72 -2.09 10.13
C VAL A 132 1.47 -1.40 9.60
N PHE A 133 0.28 -1.71 10.13
CA PHE A 133 -0.97 -1.22 9.56
C PHE A 133 -1.12 0.31 9.57
N PRO A 134 -0.67 1.06 10.60
CA PRO A 134 -0.70 2.52 10.61
C PRO A 134 0.09 3.20 9.47
N TYR A 135 1.01 2.47 8.81
CA TYR A 135 1.71 2.92 7.61
C TYR A 135 0.74 3.40 6.50
N ILE A 136 -0.47 2.86 6.42
CA ILE A 136 -1.47 3.29 5.43
C ILE A 136 -1.80 4.77 5.56
N LEU A 137 -1.85 5.32 6.79
CA LEU A 137 -2.09 6.74 7.02
C LEU A 137 -0.97 7.61 6.44
N LEU A 138 0.29 7.18 6.60
CA LEU A 138 1.44 7.88 6.03
C LEU A 138 1.43 7.83 4.50
N SER A 139 0.93 6.74 3.93
CA SER A 139 0.81 6.58 2.48
C SER A 139 -0.17 7.57 1.85
N LEU A 140 -1.23 7.99 2.58
CA LEU A 140 -2.19 8.98 2.09
C LEU A 140 -1.57 10.37 1.90
N ILE A 141 -0.54 10.71 2.68
CA ILE A 141 0.15 12.01 2.58
C ILE A 141 0.89 12.15 1.24
N HIS A 142 1.18 11.04 0.57
CA HIS A 142 1.91 11.00 -0.70
C HIS A 142 0.99 10.95 -1.94
N ILE A 143 -0.32 11.01 -1.76
CA ILE A 143 -1.31 11.06 -2.85
C ILE A 143 -1.71 12.51 -3.11
#